data_0920fedfa943eea8c182e3fe5cf50c2a
#
_entry.id   0920fedfa943eea8c182e3fe5cf50c2a
#
_cell.length_a   1.000
_cell.length_b   1.000
_cell.length_c   1.000
_cell.angle_alpha   90.00
_cell.angle_beta   90.00
_cell.angle_gamma   90.00
#
_symmetry.space_group_name_H-M   'P 1'
#
loop_
_entity.id
_entity.type
_entity.pdbx_description
1 polymer ?
#
loop_
_entity_poly.entity_id
_entity_poly.type
_entity_poly.pdbx_seq_one_letter_code
_entity_poly.pdbx_strand_id
1 'polypeptide(L)'
;MAGNSIPRVLSIAGTDPTGGAGIQADLKSIGANGGYGMAVVTALVAQNTQGVRSVHTPPVNFLLEQLNAVSDDVVIDAVKIGMLGRQDVIDVVRNWLTLNRPPVVVLDPVMVSTSGDRLLDRAAEDSLRQLVSCADLVTPNLAELAVLLDEPPVSSWEQALQAGKRLSERHNVAVLVKGGHLDDESCPDAVVDMSAAEGEQVQEASSIRVATRNTHGTGCSLSAALATVRPRTDSWAGALTVAKDWLTVALEQADILDVGHGNGPVHHFHNYGSANPGGFSRRLWDDIAPLRDEILALGFIQQLAKGTLDPSEFGYYLAQDALYLDGYAEVLKLIGAMAASPSERTFWLDAADNCINVEAELHRSWLAGTDPDSRPGSVTVAYLEHLRAAVATGSYAVALAAALPCFWLYAHVGGTLHAGYGDGRDAAAHPYGAWLETYADEEFRAATDRAVRIMDFAAIPVDQEERDAMEQAFIRSAVFEREFFDAPRLFAGAVTAARLV
;
A
#
# COMPACT_ATOMS: atom_id res chain seq x y z
N MET A 1 22.42 4.12 3.22
CA MET A 1 21.54 5.24 3.67
C MET A 1 20.73 5.68 2.46
N ALA A 2 19.54 5.11 2.25
CA ALA A 2 18.59 5.59 1.25
C ALA A 2 18.03 6.92 1.80
N GLY A 3 18.51 8.03 1.24
CA GLY A 3 18.04 9.35 1.61
C GLY A 3 16.57 9.50 1.23
N ASN A 4 15.82 10.17 2.08
CA ASN A 4 14.40 10.55 1.88
C ASN A 4 14.27 11.59 0.74
N SER A 5 14.86 11.29 -0.45
CA SER A 5 14.86 12.19 -1.61
C SER A 5 13.66 11.87 -2.49
N ILE A 6 12.96 12.92 -2.92
CA ILE A 6 11.88 12.83 -3.91
C ILE A 6 12.48 12.41 -5.26
N PRO A 7 12.16 11.23 -5.83
CA PRO A 7 12.69 10.80 -7.12
C PRO A 7 12.20 11.70 -8.25
N ARG A 8 13.10 12.12 -9.13
CA ARG A 8 12.78 12.88 -10.34
C ARG A 8 12.63 11.90 -11.50
N VAL A 9 11.39 11.73 -11.93
CA VAL A 9 11.02 10.69 -12.90
C VAL A 9 10.57 11.33 -14.21
N LEU A 10 11.23 10.95 -15.31
CA LEU A 10 10.89 11.40 -16.65
C LEU A 10 9.98 10.38 -17.34
N SER A 11 8.74 10.78 -17.67
CA SER A 11 7.89 10.03 -18.59
C SER A 11 8.16 10.42 -20.04
N ILE A 12 8.35 9.42 -20.89
CA ILE A 12 8.50 9.56 -22.35
C ILE A 12 7.34 8.80 -23.01
N ALA A 13 6.25 9.48 -23.37
CA ALA A 13 5.06 8.81 -23.88
C ALA A 13 4.15 9.76 -24.69
N GLY A 14 3.10 9.20 -25.27
CA GLY A 14 2.02 9.97 -25.89
C GLY A 14 1.09 10.59 -24.85
N THR A 15 0.25 11.55 -25.31
CA THR A 15 -0.75 12.22 -24.46
C THR A 15 -2.06 11.46 -24.42
N ASP A 16 -2.84 11.68 -23.35
CA ASP A 16 -4.26 11.36 -23.26
C ASP A 16 -5.03 12.56 -22.70
N PRO A 17 -5.79 13.29 -23.55
CA PRO A 17 -6.50 14.49 -23.10
C PRO A 17 -7.59 14.21 -22.04
N THR A 18 -8.06 12.96 -21.90
CA THR A 18 -8.97 12.60 -20.79
C THR A 18 -8.24 12.38 -19.47
N GLY A 19 -6.92 12.29 -19.51
CA GLY A 19 -6.08 12.18 -18.32
C GLY A 19 -6.02 10.79 -17.71
N GLY A 20 -6.56 9.75 -18.38
CA GLY A 20 -6.63 8.38 -17.88
C GLY A 20 -5.43 7.52 -18.24
N ALA A 21 -4.68 7.85 -19.31
CA ALA A 21 -3.51 7.12 -19.78
C ALA A 21 -2.39 8.08 -20.20
N GLY A 22 -1.36 7.56 -20.87
CA GLY A 22 -0.25 8.35 -21.39
C GLY A 22 0.47 9.18 -20.34
N ILE A 23 1.11 10.27 -20.76
CA ILE A 23 1.87 11.14 -19.82
C ILE A 23 1.00 11.71 -18.70
N GLN A 24 -0.30 11.90 -18.90
CA GLN A 24 -1.20 12.42 -17.86
C GLN A 24 -1.37 11.40 -16.73
N ALA A 25 -1.58 10.12 -17.06
CA ALA A 25 -1.62 9.06 -16.06
C ALA A 25 -0.25 8.86 -15.41
N ASP A 26 0.84 8.91 -16.21
CA ASP A 26 2.20 8.76 -15.71
C ASP A 26 2.52 9.84 -14.66
N LEU A 27 2.26 11.13 -14.97
CA LEU A 27 2.51 12.23 -14.05
C LEU A 27 1.67 12.13 -12.77
N LYS A 28 0.39 11.73 -12.89
CA LYS A 28 -0.48 11.48 -11.73
C LYS A 28 0.05 10.33 -10.87
N SER A 29 0.45 9.23 -11.50
CA SER A 29 1.01 8.06 -10.81
C SER A 29 2.33 8.40 -10.13
N ILE A 30 3.23 9.11 -10.80
CA ILE A 30 4.49 9.58 -10.22
C ILE A 30 4.23 10.45 -8.99
N GLY A 31 3.33 11.45 -9.10
CA GLY A 31 2.97 12.32 -7.99
C GLY A 31 2.33 11.56 -6.82
N ALA A 32 1.39 10.66 -7.11
CA ALA A 32 0.70 9.84 -6.10
C ALA A 32 1.65 8.91 -5.33
N ASN A 33 2.73 8.46 -5.99
CA ASN A 33 3.77 7.64 -5.37
C ASN A 33 4.96 8.47 -4.83
N GLY A 34 4.79 9.78 -4.64
CA GLY A 34 5.77 10.65 -3.98
C GLY A 34 6.99 11.01 -4.83
N GLY A 35 6.88 11.01 -6.15
CA GLY A 35 7.92 11.46 -7.09
C GLY A 35 7.64 12.86 -7.66
N TYR A 36 8.68 13.48 -8.24
CA TYR A 36 8.56 14.65 -9.09
C TYR A 36 8.50 14.23 -10.55
N GLY A 37 7.34 14.40 -11.20
CA GLY A 37 7.10 13.96 -12.57
C GLY A 37 7.48 15.01 -13.60
N MET A 38 8.27 14.60 -14.59
CA MET A 38 8.60 15.35 -15.81
C MET A 38 8.07 14.59 -17.02
N ALA A 39 7.82 15.25 -18.15
CA ALA A 39 7.27 14.58 -19.34
C ALA A 39 7.87 15.10 -20.64
N VAL A 40 8.17 14.15 -21.53
CA VAL A 40 8.52 14.38 -22.94
C VAL A 40 7.46 13.72 -23.81
N VAL A 41 6.88 14.49 -24.73
CA VAL A 41 5.75 14.07 -25.55
C VAL A 41 6.22 13.44 -26.84
N THR A 42 5.89 12.16 -27.06
CA THR A 42 6.18 11.41 -28.29
C THR A 42 5.09 11.59 -29.34
N ALA A 43 3.84 11.73 -28.91
CA ALA A 43 2.69 11.93 -29.78
C ALA A 43 1.57 12.69 -29.06
N LEU A 44 0.88 13.55 -29.79
CA LEU A 44 -0.39 14.17 -29.36
C LEU A 44 -1.53 13.29 -29.82
N VAL A 45 -2.30 12.77 -28.89
CA VAL A 45 -3.40 11.84 -29.21
C VAL A 45 -4.74 12.51 -28.91
N ALA A 46 -5.63 12.53 -29.88
CA ALA A 46 -7.02 12.90 -29.69
C ALA A 46 -7.81 11.63 -29.38
N GLN A 47 -8.10 11.41 -28.11
CA GLN A 47 -8.84 10.23 -27.62
C GLN A 47 -9.76 10.59 -26.44
N ASN A 48 -10.66 9.67 -26.12
CA ASN A 48 -11.51 9.71 -24.94
C ASN A 48 -11.70 8.27 -24.39
N THR A 49 -12.55 8.10 -23.37
CA THR A 49 -12.81 6.79 -22.76
C THR A 49 -13.43 5.76 -23.72
N GLN A 50 -13.86 6.16 -24.92
CA GLN A 50 -14.48 5.29 -25.92
C GLN A 50 -13.50 4.86 -27.03
N GLY A 51 -12.35 5.57 -27.21
CA GLY A 51 -11.35 5.20 -28.22
C GLY A 51 -10.50 6.35 -28.74
N VAL A 52 -9.55 5.99 -29.60
CA VAL A 52 -8.62 6.89 -30.28
C VAL A 52 -9.27 7.44 -31.57
N ARG A 53 -9.22 8.76 -31.77
CA ARG A 53 -9.73 9.43 -32.98
C ARG A 53 -8.61 9.76 -33.95
N SER A 54 -7.50 10.29 -33.48
CA SER A 54 -6.37 10.65 -34.31
C SER A 54 -5.08 10.77 -33.46
N VAL A 55 -3.93 10.59 -34.13
CA VAL A 55 -2.60 10.72 -33.52
C VAL A 55 -1.77 11.68 -34.38
N HIS A 56 -1.14 12.65 -33.72
CA HIS A 56 -0.18 13.55 -34.35
C HIS A 56 1.20 13.36 -33.69
N THR A 57 2.18 12.95 -34.47
CA THR A 57 3.56 12.79 -33.99
C THR A 57 4.34 14.06 -34.30
N PRO A 58 4.90 14.77 -33.32
CA PRO A 58 5.80 15.90 -33.53
C PRO A 58 7.02 15.49 -34.35
N PRO A 59 7.68 16.44 -35.05
CA PRO A 59 8.95 16.15 -35.72
C PRO A 59 9.99 15.54 -34.76
N VAL A 60 10.70 14.53 -35.21
CA VAL A 60 11.64 13.75 -34.39
C VAL A 60 12.76 14.60 -33.79
N ASN A 61 13.22 15.64 -34.51
CA ASN A 61 14.19 16.60 -33.98
C ASN A 61 13.65 17.38 -32.80
N PHE A 62 12.34 17.71 -32.78
CA PHE A 62 11.73 18.36 -31.64
C PHE A 62 11.58 17.43 -30.43
N LEU A 63 11.38 16.12 -30.64
CA LEU A 63 11.46 15.12 -29.57
C LEU A 63 12.86 15.12 -28.91
N LEU A 64 13.91 15.14 -29.73
CA LEU A 64 15.30 15.22 -29.22
C LEU A 64 15.55 16.51 -28.44
N GLU A 65 15.02 17.64 -28.92
CA GLU A 65 15.10 18.93 -28.23
C GLU A 65 14.43 18.90 -26.85
N GLN A 66 13.25 18.27 -26.74
CA GLN A 66 12.58 18.06 -25.42
C GLN A 66 13.41 17.20 -24.48
N LEU A 67 13.97 16.08 -24.96
CA LEU A 67 14.81 15.18 -24.18
C LEU A 67 16.05 15.90 -23.67
N ASN A 68 16.75 16.62 -24.52
CA ASN A 68 17.96 17.36 -24.17
C ASN A 68 17.65 18.50 -23.19
N ALA A 69 16.57 19.26 -23.41
CA ALA A 69 16.18 20.36 -22.54
C ALA A 69 15.96 19.90 -21.08
N VAL A 70 15.49 18.66 -20.86
CA VAL A 70 15.36 18.11 -19.52
C VAL A 70 16.71 17.60 -19.01
N SER A 71 17.45 16.81 -19.81
CA SER A 71 18.70 16.18 -19.34
C SER A 71 19.87 17.17 -19.16
N ASP A 72 19.82 18.33 -19.83
CA ASP A 72 20.83 19.38 -19.69
C ASP A 72 20.74 20.12 -18.35
N ASP A 73 19.56 20.11 -17.70
CA ASP A 73 19.28 20.89 -16.50
C ASP A 73 18.94 20.03 -15.27
N VAL A 74 18.26 18.90 -15.46
CA VAL A 74 17.73 18.09 -14.35
C VAL A 74 18.44 16.74 -14.28
N VAL A 75 18.92 16.38 -13.09
CA VAL A 75 19.38 15.01 -12.80
C VAL A 75 18.16 14.09 -12.75
N ILE A 76 18.09 13.11 -13.63
CA ILE A 76 16.98 12.17 -13.77
C ILE A 76 17.30 10.92 -12.95
N ASP A 77 16.44 10.59 -11.96
CA ASP A 77 16.61 9.41 -11.11
C ASP A 77 15.98 8.15 -11.74
N ALA A 78 14.91 8.33 -12.53
CA ALA A 78 14.28 7.25 -13.27
C ALA A 78 13.61 7.75 -14.54
N VAL A 79 13.49 6.84 -15.53
CA VAL A 79 12.75 7.07 -16.78
C VAL A 79 11.66 6.01 -16.90
N LYS A 80 10.44 6.44 -17.22
CA LYS A 80 9.35 5.57 -17.67
C LYS A 80 9.10 5.83 -19.16
N ILE A 81 9.12 4.79 -19.96
CA ILE A 81 8.84 4.86 -21.39
C ILE A 81 7.49 4.18 -21.65
N GLY A 82 6.58 4.88 -22.35
CA GLY A 82 5.30 4.33 -22.78
C GLY A 82 5.17 4.30 -24.30
N MET A 83 4.06 4.79 -24.85
CA MET A 83 3.79 4.79 -26.29
C MET A 83 4.83 5.59 -27.09
N LEU A 84 5.53 4.93 -28.02
CA LEU A 84 6.48 5.56 -28.95
C LEU A 84 5.95 5.62 -30.41
N GLY A 85 5.12 4.66 -30.81
CA GLY A 85 4.37 4.65 -32.06
C GLY A 85 5.19 4.30 -33.32
N ARG A 86 6.33 4.94 -33.57
CA ARG A 86 7.09 4.87 -34.80
C ARG A 86 8.56 4.52 -34.59
N GLN A 87 9.18 3.94 -35.61
CA GLN A 87 10.57 3.52 -35.59
C GLN A 87 11.54 4.69 -35.30
N ASP A 88 11.38 5.81 -36.00
CA ASP A 88 12.24 6.98 -35.83
C ASP A 88 12.19 7.60 -34.43
N VAL A 89 11.03 7.55 -33.77
CA VAL A 89 10.84 7.94 -32.36
C VAL A 89 11.60 6.99 -31.44
N ILE A 90 11.47 5.67 -31.66
CA ILE A 90 12.16 4.64 -30.89
C ILE A 90 13.67 4.81 -31.00
N ASP A 91 14.18 5.03 -32.20
CA ASP A 91 15.62 5.17 -32.44
C ASP A 91 16.22 6.41 -31.75
N VAL A 92 15.49 7.52 -31.73
CA VAL A 92 15.89 8.73 -30.97
C VAL A 92 15.93 8.47 -29.47
N VAL A 93 14.90 7.85 -28.91
CA VAL A 93 14.83 7.53 -27.48
C VAL A 93 15.96 6.56 -27.09
N ARG A 94 16.18 5.51 -27.89
CA ARG A 94 17.26 4.53 -27.66
C ARG A 94 18.62 5.20 -27.64
N ASN A 95 18.91 6.06 -28.63
CA ASN A 95 20.17 6.78 -28.72
C ASN A 95 20.36 7.71 -27.52
N TRP A 96 19.30 8.43 -27.11
CA TRP A 96 19.35 9.32 -25.95
C TRP A 96 19.61 8.53 -24.65
N LEU A 97 18.97 7.37 -24.43
CA LEU A 97 19.22 6.49 -23.28
C LEU A 97 20.68 6.02 -23.24
N THR A 98 21.24 5.67 -24.39
CA THR A 98 22.64 5.21 -24.49
C THR A 98 23.65 6.30 -24.06
N LEU A 99 23.34 7.56 -24.35
CA LEU A 99 24.18 8.70 -24.01
C LEU A 99 24.03 9.13 -22.54
N ASN A 100 22.79 9.17 -22.03
CA ASN A 100 22.47 9.75 -20.72
C ASN A 100 22.50 8.72 -19.58
N ARG A 101 22.23 7.45 -19.86
CA ARG A 101 22.27 6.31 -18.90
C ARG A 101 21.58 6.59 -17.58
N PRO A 102 20.26 6.88 -17.57
CA PRO A 102 19.51 7.07 -16.32
C PRO A 102 19.67 5.85 -15.38
N PRO A 103 19.69 6.04 -14.04
CA PRO A 103 19.89 4.94 -13.10
C PRO A 103 18.81 3.86 -13.14
N VAL A 104 17.57 4.23 -13.50
CA VAL A 104 16.41 3.31 -13.60
C VAL A 104 15.65 3.60 -14.88
N VAL A 105 15.41 2.58 -15.71
CA VAL A 105 14.62 2.67 -16.94
C VAL A 105 13.55 1.60 -16.94
N VAL A 106 12.26 2.03 -16.92
CA VAL A 106 11.09 1.16 -17.04
C VAL A 106 10.44 1.34 -18.41
N LEU A 107 10.37 0.27 -19.19
CA LEU A 107 9.74 0.25 -20.52
C LEU A 107 8.38 -0.45 -20.44
N ASP A 108 7.29 0.29 -20.65
CA ASP A 108 5.97 -0.25 -20.93
C ASP A 108 5.79 -0.33 -22.44
N PRO A 109 5.86 -1.52 -23.07
CA PRO A 109 5.97 -1.66 -24.52
C PRO A 109 4.60 -1.54 -25.20
N VAL A 110 3.95 -0.39 -25.03
CA VAL A 110 2.57 -0.14 -25.48
C VAL A 110 2.44 -0.32 -27.00
N MET A 111 1.68 -1.33 -27.42
CA MET A 111 1.43 -1.62 -28.84
C MET A 111 -0.02 -1.36 -29.25
N VAL A 112 -0.95 -1.49 -28.29
CA VAL A 112 -2.40 -1.38 -28.52
C VAL A 112 -3.03 -0.60 -27.36
N SER A 113 -4.01 0.26 -27.64
CA SER A 113 -4.78 0.97 -26.61
C SER A 113 -5.74 0.04 -25.87
N THR A 114 -6.25 0.47 -24.72
CA THR A 114 -7.30 -0.26 -23.97
C THR A 114 -8.57 -0.47 -24.81
N SER A 115 -8.83 0.43 -25.79
CA SER A 115 -9.95 0.32 -26.74
C SER A 115 -9.67 -0.64 -27.92
N GLY A 116 -8.47 -1.20 -28.05
CA GLY A 116 -8.08 -2.11 -29.12
C GLY A 116 -7.44 -1.44 -30.34
N ASP A 117 -7.26 -0.13 -30.31
CA ASP A 117 -6.63 0.61 -31.41
C ASP A 117 -5.11 0.36 -31.42
N ARG A 118 -4.54 0.10 -32.60
CA ARG A 118 -3.11 -0.10 -32.74
C ARG A 118 -2.35 1.22 -32.59
N LEU A 119 -1.40 1.25 -31.68
CA LEU A 119 -0.58 2.44 -31.36
C LEU A 119 0.87 2.33 -31.80
N LEU A 120 1.34 1.12 -32.18
CA LEU A 120 2.68 0.87 -32.68
C LEU A 120 2.61 0.41 -34.14
N ASP A 121 3.39 1.04 -35.03
CA ASP A 121 3.55 0.59 -36.40
C ASP A 121 4.23 -0.79 -36.45
N ARG A 122 3.77 -1.70 -37.29
CA ARG A 122 4.38 -3.04 -37.42
C ARG A 122 5.85 -2.97 -37.81
N ALA A 123 6.23 -2.01 -38.65
CA ALA A 123 7.62 -1.79 -39.02
C ALA A 123 8.52 -1.37 -37.84
N ALA A 124 7.93 -0.92 -36.73
CA ALA A 124 8.65 -0.46 -35.56
C ALA A 124 8.87 -1.57 -34.50
N GLU A 125 8.26 -2.76 -34.66
CA GLU A 125 8.35 -3.85 -33.69
C GLU A 125 9.81 -4.31 -33.46
N ASP A 126 10.63 -4.39 -34.52
CA ASP A 126 12.04 -4.77 -34.40
C ASP A 126 12.86 -3.72 -33.64
N SER A 127 12.59 -2.44 -33.88
CA SER A 127 13.25 -1.35 -33.14
C SER A 127 12.82 -1.36 -31.65
N LEU A 128 11.57 -1.70 -31.36
CA LEU A 128 11.09 -1.86 -29.99
C LEU A 128 11.79 -3.04 -29.29
N ARG A 129 11.96 -4.19 -29.94
CA ARG A 129 12.73 -5.33 -29.41
C ARG A 129 14.17 -4.94 -29.06
N GLN A 130 14.81 -4.09 -29.89
CA GLN A 130 16.15 -3.57 -29.59
C GLN A 130 16.15 -2.62 -28.38
N LEU A 131 15.08 -1.83 -28.20
CA LEU A 131 14.94 -0.92 -27.06
C LEU A 131 14.78 -1.66 -25.73
N VAL A 132 14.20 -2.87 -25.73
CA VAL A 132 14.06 -3.72 -24.54
C VAL A 132 15.39 -3.89 -23.79
N SER A 133 16.50 -4.10 -24.51
CA SER A 133 17.84 -4.26 -23.91
C SER A 133 18.42 -2.98 -23.32
N CYS A 134 17.75 -1.83 -23.45
CA CYS A 134 18.14 -0.56 -22.84
C CYS A 134 17.37 -0.28 -21.54
N ALA A 135 16.42 -1.14 -21.17
CA ALA A 135 15.63 -1.01 -19.96
C ALA A 135 16.18 -1.88 -18.83
N ASP A 136 15.88 -1.50 -17.59
CA ASP A 136 16.12 -2.33 -16.40
C ASP A 136 14.89 -3.20 -16.07
N LEU A 137 13.68 -2.72 -16.41
CA LEU A 137 12.43 -3.46 -16.30
C LEU A 137 11.55 -3.23 -17.53
N VAL A 138 11.00 -4.32 -18.07
CA VAL A 138 9.97 -4.28 -19.13
C VAL A 138 8.64 -4.80 -18.56
N THR A 139 7.52 -4.13 -18.89
CA THR A 139 6.21 -4.46 -18.31
C THR A 139 5.17 -4.89 -19.35
N PRO A 140 5.41 -5.92 -20.19
CA PRO A 140 4.47 -6.33 -21.21
C PRO A 140 3.22 -6.99 -20.62
N ASN A 141 2.05 -6.77 -21.25
CA ASN A 141 0.92 -7.68 -21.10
C ASN A 141 1.17 -8.97 -21.89
N LEU A 142 0.28 -9.97 -21.78
CA LEU A 142 0.49 -11.30 -22.41
C LEU A 142 0.56 -11.21 -23.95
N ALA A 143 -0.19 -10.32 -24.57
CA ALA A 143 -0.17 -10.13 -26.02
C ALA A 143 1.15 -9.44 -26.48
N GLU A 144 1.58 -8.44 -25.75
CA GLU A 144 2.86 -7.73 -25.99
C GLU A 144 4.05 -8.66 -25.78
N LEU A 145 3.99 -9.52 -24.75
CA LEU A 145 5.01 -10.53 -24.47
C LEU A 145 5.19 -11.49 -25.66
N ALA A 146 4.10 -11.95 -26.26
CA ALA A 146 4.12 -12.78 -27.45
C ALA A 146 4.75 -12.09 -28.65
N VAL A 147 4.40 -10.81 -28.89
CA VAL A 147 5.01 -10.00 -29.97
C VAL A 147 6.51 -9.76 -29.75
N LEU A 148 6.93 -9.47 -28.51
CA LEU A 148 8.35 -9.25 -28.20
C LEU A 148 9.19 -10.50 -28.41
N LEU A 149 8.62 -11.68 -28.15
CA LEU A 149 9.29 -12.96 -28.37
C LEU A 149 9.21 -13.47 -29.80
N ASP A 150 8.30 -12.93 -30.63
CA ASP A 150 7.89 -13.46 -31.92
C ASP A 150 7.32 -14.89 -31.78
N GLU A 151 6.45 -15.09 -30.78
CA GLU A 151 5.84 -16.37 -30.41
C GLU A 151 4.30 -16.28 -30.37
N PRO A 152 3.58 -17.41 -30.41
CA PRO A 152 2.15 -17.41 -30.22
C PRO A 152 1.73 -16.89 -28.85
N PRO A 153 0.53 -16.29 -28.71
CA PRO A 153 0.00 -15.87 -27.41
C PRO A 153 -0.08 -17.02 -26.39
N VAL A 154 0.23 -16.74 -25.14
CA VAL A 154 0.14 -17.69 -24.03
C VAL A 154 -1.28 -17.66 -23.43
N SER A 155 -1.73 -18.80 -22.88
CA SER A 155 -3.08 -18.98 -22.35
C SER A 155 -3.13 -19.42 -20.88
N SER A 156 -1.97 -19.63 -20.24
CA SER A 156 -1.90 -19.98 -18.83
C SER A 156 -0.80 -19.19 -18.11
N TRP A 157 -0.94 -19.05 -16.79
CA TRP A 157 0.05 -18.39 -15.96
C TRP A 157 1.43 -19.03 -16.06
N GLU A 158 1.49 -20.35 -16.03
CA GLU A 158 2.75 -21.07 -16.17
C GLU A 158 3.44 -20.78 -17.51
N GLN A 159 2.70 -20.76 -18.62
CA GLN A 159 3.23 -20.39 -19.93
C GLN A 159 3.71 -18.92 -19.94
N ALA A 160 2.99 -18.04 -19.26
CA ALA A 160 3.37 -16.63 -19.15
C ALA A 160 4.70 -16.45 -18.40
N LEU A 161 4.89 -17.16 -17.29
CA LEU A 161 6.16 -17.17 -16.55
C LEU A 161 7.32 -17.71 -17.40
N GLN A 162 7.11 -18.79 -18.15
CA GLN A 162 8.13 -19.34 -19.05
C GLN A 162 8.47 -18.37 -20.19
N ALA A 163 7.50 -17.64 -20.74
CA ALA A 163 7.72 -16.59 -21.73
C ALA A 163 8.49 -15.42 -21.12
N GLY A 164 8.15 -15.02 -19.89
CA GLY A 164 8.90 -13.99 -19.14
C GLY A 164 10.37 -14.35 -18.95
N LYS A 165 10.67 -15.61 -18.58
CA LYS A 165 12.05 -16.12 -18.46
C LYS A 165 12.81 -16.01 -19.78
N ARG A 166 12.21 -16.47 -20.90
CA ARG A 166 12.86 -16.37 -22.22
C ARG A 166 13.12 -14.92 -22.63
N LEU A 167 12.20 -14.00 -22.34
CA LEU A 167 12.42 -12.58 -22.66
C LEU A 167 13.54 -11.99 -21.80
N SER A 168 13.56 -12.31 -20.49
CA SER A 168 14.58 -11.89 -19.55
C SER A 168 15.98 -12.39 -19.98
N GLU A 169 16.12 -13.66 -20.30
CA GLU A 169 17.39 -14.25 -20.79
C GLU A 169 17.83 -13.63 -22.11
N ARG A 170 16.91 -13.45 -23.08
CA ARG A 170 17.23 -12.93 -24.43
C ARG A 170 17.78 -11.51 -24.38
N HIS A 171 17.27 -10.67 -23.50
CA HIS A 171 17.59 -9.24 -23.46
C HIS A 171 18.38 -8.82 -22.23
N ASN A 172 18.64 -9.75 -21.27
CA ASN A 172 19.27 -9.47 -19.98
C ASN A 172 18.59 -8.31 -19.24
N VAL A 173 17.26 -8.42 -19.06
CA VAL A 173 16.37 -7.41 -18.48
C VAL A 173 15.40 -8.07 -17.52
N ALA A 174 15.00 -7.39 -16.43
CA ALA A 174 13.88 -7.85 -15.61
C ALA A 174 12.55 -7.67 -16.38
N VAL A 175 11.64 -8.63 -16.24
CA VAL A 175 10.34 -8.63 -16.93
C VAL A 175 9.23 -8.71 -15.91
N LEU A 176 8.32 -7.73 -15.88
CA LEU A 176 7.07 -7.84 -15.15
C LEU A 176 6.03 -8.56 -16.03
N VAL A 177 5.78 -9.81 -15.72
CA VAL A 177 4.69 -10.60 -16.32
C VAL A 177 3.39 -10.24 -15.62
N LYS A 178 2.39 -9.76 -16.39
CA LYS A 178 1.09 -9.30 -15.86
C LYS A 178 -0.02 -10.32 -16.16
N GLY A 179 -0.58 -10.94 -15.11
CA GLY A 179 -1.64 -11.96 -15.22
C GLY A 179 -3.07 -11.41 -15.31
N GLY A 180 -3.26 -10.10 -15.29
CA GLY A 180 -4.60 -9.48 -15.27
C GLY A 180 -5.52 -9.79 -16.46
N HIS A 181 -5.03 -10.41 -17.53
CA HIS A 181 -5.80 -10.86 -18.69
C HIS A 181 -6.19 -12.35 -18.66
N LEU A 182 -5.82 -13.07 -17.61
CA LEU A 182 -6.26 -14.45 -17.40
C LEU A 182 -7.65 -14.45 -16.74
N ASP A 183 -8.50 -15.43 -17.05
CA ASP A 183 -9.87 -15.54 -16.51
C ASP A 183 -9.92 -16.16 -15.10
N ASP A 184 -9.07 -15.67 -14.18
CA ASP A 184 -9.00 -16.12 -12.79
C ASP A 184 -9.52 -15.07 -11.81
N GLU A 185 -9.97 -15.50 -10.63
CA GLU A 185 -10.37 -14.62 -9.53
C GLU A 185 -9.18 -13.84 -8.96
N SER A 186 -7.96 -14.36 -9.11
CA SER A 186 -6.71 -13.69 -8.76
C SER A 186 -6.09 -13.00 -9.96
N CYS A 187 -5.34 -11.91 -9.70
CA CYS A 187 -4.51 -11.22 -10.68
C CYS A 187 -3.04 -11.39 -10.27
N PRO A 188 -2.40 -12.53 -10.61
CA PRO A 188 -0.98 -12.71 -10.31
C PRO A 188 -0.15 -11.81 -11.23
N ASP A 189 0.87 -11.18 -10.66
CA ASP A 189 1.95 -10.53 -11.40
C ASP A 189 3.28 -11.10 -10.89
N ALA A 190 4.29 -11.16 -11.73
CA ALA A 190 5.59 -11.66 -11.32
C ALA A 190 6.72 -10.82 -11.93
N VAL A 191 7.70 -10.48 -11.11
CA VAL A 191 9.00 -10.04 -11.60
C VAL A 191 9.83 -11.28 -11.93
N VAL A 192 10.26 -11.36 -13.17
CA VAL A 192 11.14 -12.41 -13.68
C VAL A 192 12.47 -11.79 -14.07
N ASP A 193 13.54 -12.12 -13.35
CA ASP A 193 14.89 -11.66 -13.61
C ASP A 193 15.86 -12.85 -13.61
N MET A 194 16.24 -13.30 -14.78
CA MET A 194 17.10 -14.47 -14.95
C MET A 194 18.57 -14.18 -14.60
N SER A 195 18.94 -12.91 -14.36
CA SER A 195 20.25 -12.53 -13.85
C SER A 195 20.37 -12.59 -12.33
N ALA A 196 19.24 -12.71 -11.61
CA ALA A 196 19.19 -12.82 -10.16
C ALA A 196 19.71 -14.19 -9.66
N ALA A 197 19.97 -14.29 -8.36
CA ALA A 197 20.41 -15.53 -7.73
C ALA A 197 19.37 -16.65 -7.90
N GLU A 198 19.84 -17.90 -7.91
CA GLU A 198 18.95 -19.06 -8.00
C GLU A 198 17.96 -19.05 -6.80
N GLY A 199 16.66 -19.16 -7.09
CA GLY A 199 15.58 -19.04 -6.11
C GLY A 199 14.96 -17.62 -6.02
N GLU A 200 15.64 -16.58 -6.52
CA GLU A 200 15.14 -15.20 -6.57
C GLU A 200 14.72 -14.76 -7.99
N GLN A 201 14.86 -15.64 -8.97
CA GLN A 201 14.63 -15.35 -10.39
C GLN A 201 13.17 -15.09 -10.75
N VAL A 202 12.23 -15.56 -9.92
CA VAL A 202 10.79 -15.33 -10.08
C VAL A 202 10.20 -14.95 -8.74
N GLN A 203 9.67 -13.74 -8.65
CA GLN A 203 9.05 -13.23 -7.45
C GLN A 203 7.63 -12.79 -7.78
N GLU A 204 6.66 -13.53 -7.25
CA GLU A 204 5.24 -13.35 -7.52
C GLU A 204 4.58 -12.43 -6.49
N ALA A 205 3.68 -11.57 -6.96
CA ALA A 205 2.76 -10.79 -6.16
C ALA A 205 1.35 -10.97 -6.69
N SER A 206 0.43 -11.38 -5.83
CA SER A 206 -0.97 -11.61 -6.22
C SER A 206 -1.87 -10.57 -5.57
N SER A 207 -2.94 -10.19 -6.26
CA SER A 207 -4.05 -9.41 -5.72
C SER A 207 -5.38 -10.02 -6.14
N ILE A 208 -6.44 -9.72 -5.39
CA ILE A 208 -7.80 -10.06 -5.79
C ILE A 208 -8.17 -9.19 -7.00
N ARG A 209 -8.89 -9.77 -7.96
CA ARG A 209 -9.40 -9.03 -9.11
C ARG A 209 -10.46 -8.03 -8.67
N VAL A 210 -10.23 -6.75 -8.96
CA VAL A 210 -11.20 -5.69 -8.70
C VAL A 210 -12.26 -5.68 -9.80
N ALA A 211 -13.53 -5.79 -9.41
CA ALA A 211 -14.67 -5.77 -10.32
C ALA A 211 -15.02 -4.33 -10.69
N THR A 212 -14.35 -3.76 -11.68
CA THR A 212 -14.65 -2.42 -12.22
C THR A 212 -14.47 -2.40 -13.73
N ARG A 213 -15.21 -1.51 -14.43
CA ARG A 213 -14.99 -1.19 -15.85
C ARG A 213 -13.92 -0.10 -16.05
N ASN A 214 -13.52 0.58 -14.98
CA ASN A 214 -12.64 1.75 -15.02
C ASN A 214 -11.17 1.31 -14.95
N THR A 215 -10.70 0.67 -16.01
CA THR A 215 -9.35 0.08 -16.13
C THR A 215 -8.43 0.85 -17.09
N HIS A 216 -8.89 2.00 -17.63
CA HIS A 216 -8.10 2.79 -18.57
C HIS A 216 -6.82 3.32 -17.92
N GLY A 217 -5.69 3.04 -18.57
CA GLY A 217 -4.37 3.48 -18.10
C GLY A 217 -3.76 2.67 -16.95
N THR A 218 -4.33 1.52 -16.57
CA THR A 218 -3.77 0.64 -15.52
C THR A 218 -2.30 0.29 -15.78
N GLY A 219 -1.94 -0.10 -17.03
CA GLY A 219 -0.55 -0.41 -17.41
C GLY A 219 0.39 0.78 -17.27
N CYS A 220 -0.02 1.94 -17.82
CA CYS A 220 0.74 3.19 -17.71
C CYS A 220 0.95 3.59 -16.25
N SER A 221 -0.11 3.49 -15.43
CA SER A 221 -0.06 3.83 -14.01
C SER A 221 0.89 2.92 -13.22
N LEU A 222 0.83 1.60 -13.47
CA LEU A 222 1.72 0.63 -12.80
C LEU A 222 3.19 0.86 -13.17
N SER A 223 3.50 0.99 -14.47
CA SER A 223 4.87 1.18 -14.92
C SER A 223 5.48 2.51 -14.43
N ALA A 224 4.68 3.57 -14.34
CA ALA A 224 5.11 4.85 -13.79
C ALA A 224 5.28 4.80 -12.25
N ALA A 225 4.42 4.08 -11.53
CA ALA A 225 4.59 3.81 -10.10
C ALA A 225 5.89 3.04 -9.83
N LEU A 226 6.16 1.98 -10.60
CA LEU A 226 7.38 1.19 -10.48
C LEU A 226 8.64 2.04 -10.71
N ALA A 227 8.66 2.88 -11.75
CA ALA A 227 9.77 3.81 -12.00
C ALA A 227 9.99 4.78 -10.83
N THR A 228 8.90 5.19 -10.16
CA THR A 228 8.95 6.12 -9.03
C THR A 228 9.40 5.47 -7.72
N VAL A 229 8.94 4.25 -7.46
CA VAL A 229 9.21 3.53 -6.21
C VAL A 229 10.59 2.88 -6.23
N ARG A 230 11.04 2.35 -7.39
CA ARG A 230 12.30 1.59 -7.52
C ARG A 230 13.55 2.30 -6.95
N PRO A 231 13.76 3.61 -7.14
CA PRO A 231 14.92 4.30 -6.54
C PRO A 231 14.95 4.31 -5.00
N ARG A 232 13.83 3.97 -4.34
CA ARG A 232 13.68 3.95 -2.87
C ARG A 232 13.55 2.54 -2.30
N THR A 233 13.59 1.51 -3.13
CA THR A 233 13.50 0.10 -2.75
C THR A 233 14.73 -0.67 -3.21
N ASP A 234 15.06 -1.76 -2.51
CA ASP A 234 16.26 -2.54 -2.79
C ASP A 234 16.07 -3.49 -3.99
N SER A 235 14.81 -3.83 -4.34
CA SER A 235 14.51 -4.81 -5.39
C SER A 235 13.28 -4.43 -6.23
N TRP A 236 13.15 -5.02 -7.42
CA TRP A 236 11.95 -4.90 -8.24
C TRP A 236 10.71 -5.54 -7.60
N ALA A 237 10.88 -6.60 -6.83
CA ALA A 237 9.77 -7.23 -6.09
C ALA A 237 9.23 -6.30 -5.00
N GLY A 238 10.10 -5.66 -4.22
CA GLY A 238 9.69 -4.64 -3.25
C GLY A 238 8.98 -3.46 -3.92
N ALA A 239 9.49 -3.00 -5.07
CA ALA A 239 8.83 -1.96 -5.85
C ALA A 239 7.46 -2.41 -6.38
N LEU A 240 7.34 -3.67 -6.83
CA LEU A 240 6.07 -4.25 -7.31
C LEU A 240 5.02 -4.32 -6.19
N THR A 241 5.39 -4.76 -4.99
CA THR A 241 4.47 -4.82 -3.85
C THR A 241 3.85 -3.44 -3.58
N VAL A 242 4.68 -2.41 -3.42
CA VAL A 242 4.20 -1.04 -3.15
C VAL A 242 3.34 -0.50 -4.30
N ALA A 243 3.80 -0.66 -5.55
CA ALA A 243 3.07 -0.14 -6.71
C ALA A 243 1.75 -0.88 -6.95
N LYS A 244 1.70 -2.21 -6.71
CA LYS A 244 0.52 -3.03 -6.88
C LYS A 244 -0.53 -2.74 -5.80
N ASP A 245 -0.13 -2.58 -4.55
CA ASP A 245 -1.02 -2.21 -3.45
C ASP A 245 -1.69 -0.85 -3.72
N TRP A 246 -0.90 0.15 -4.11
CA TRP A 246 -1.43 1.45 -4.51
C TRP A 246 -2.40 1.35 -5.69
N LEU A 247 -2.05 0.58 -6.74
CA LEU A 247 -2.89 0.45 -7.93
C LEU A 247 -4.19 -0.31 -7.64
N THR A 248 -4.16 -1.32 -6.77
CA THR A 248 -5.36 -2.07 -6.37
C THR A 248 -6.38 -1.13 -5.75
N VAL A 249 -5.98 -0.28 -4.80
CA VAL A 249 -6.88 0.71 -4.21
C VAL A 249 -7.31 1.76 -5.24
N ALA A 250 -6.43 2.17 -6.16
CA ALA A 250 -6.78 3.08 -7.25
C ALA A 250 -7.86 2.52 -8.19
N LEU A 251 -7.90 1.20 -8.37
CA LEU A 251 -8.95 0.50 -9.12
C LEU A 251 -10.25 0.38 -8.30
N GLU A 252 -10.17 0.02 -7.02
CA GLU A 252 -11.32 -0.08 -6.10
C GLU A 252 -12.08 1.24 -6.00
N GLN A 253 -11.38 2.36 -6.04
CA GLN A 253 -11.95 3.70 -5.94
C GLN A 253 -12.23 4.37 -7.31
N ALA A 254 -12.01 3.67 -8.42
CA ALA A 254 -12.11 4.24 -9.75
C ALA A 254 -13.55 4.69 -10.13
N ASP A 255 -14.56 3.98 -9.63
CA ASP A 255 -15.97 4.26 -9.94
C ASP A 255 -16.46 5.60 -9.36
N ILE A 256 -15.81 6.10 -8.31
CA ILE A 256 -16.12 7.41 -7.68
C ILE A 256 -15.86 8.58 -8.65
N LEU A 257 -14.93 8.42 -9.59
CA LEU A 257 -14.55 9.50 -10.51
C LEU A 257 -15.64 9.82 -11.54
N ASP A 258 -16.48 8.86 -11.93
CA ASP A 258 -17.55 8.98 -12.94
C ASP A 258 -17.08 9.70 -14.22
N VAL A 259 -15.94 9.26 -14.79
CA VAL A 259 -15.32 9.91 -15.94
C VAL A 259 -15.63 9.17 -17.23
N GLY A 260 -16.44 9.80 -18.07
CA GLY A 260 -16.76 9.35 -19.43
C GLY A 260 -17.74 8.18 -19.47
N HIS A 261 -18.05 7.73 -20.70
CA HIS A 261 -19.05 6.68 -20.95
C HIS A 261 -18.47 5.33 -21.38
N GLY A 262 -17.14 5.27 -21.58
CA GLY A 262 -16.39 4.04 -21.90
C GLY A 262 -15.65 3.49 -20.69
N ASN A 263 -14.46 2.92 -20.92
CA ASN A 263 -13.58 2.50 -19.85
C ASN A 263 -13.00 3.75 -19.16
N GLY A 264 -13.44 4.03 -17.93
CA GLY A 264 -12.97 5.16 -17.14
C GLY A 264 -11.53 4.94 -16.60
N PRO A 265 -10.89 6.00 -16.09
CA PRO A 265 -9.55 5.93 -15.54
C PRO A 265 -9.53 5.36 -14.11
N VAL A 266 -8.38 4.89 -13.68
CA VAL A 266 -8.12 4.57 -12.26
C VAL A 266 -8.06 5.86 -11.42
N HIS A 267 -8.37 5.78 -10.12
CA HIS A 267 -8.32 6.94 -9.23
C HIS A 267 -6.92 7.14 -8.66
N HIS A 268 -6.02 7.76 -9.44
CA HIS A 268 -4.61 7.95 -9.07
C HIS A 268 -4.41 8.62 -7.70
N PHE A 269 -5.28 9.55 -7.35
CA PHE A 269 -5.18 10.36 -6.13
C PHE A 269 -6.16 9.92 -5.02
N HIS A 270 -6.51 8.64 -5.00
CA HIS A 270 -7.38 8.09 -3.95
C HIS A 270 -6.88 8.40 -2.53
N ASN A 271 -5.57 8.58 -2.34
CA ASN A 271 -4.96 8.96 -1.06
C ASN A 271 -5.02 10.48 -0.77
N TYR A 272 -5.42 11.30 -1.77
CA TYR A 272 -5.46 12.77 -1.67
C TYR A 272 -6.88 13.33 -1.52
N GLY A 273 -7.87 12.46 -1.30
CA GLY A 273 -9.31 12.77 -1.34
C GLY A 273 -9.88 13.48 -0.13
N SER A 274 -9.12 14.31 0.54
CA SER A 274 -9.67 15.41 1.32
C SER A 274 -8.66 16.59 1.29
N ALA A 275 -9.15 17.81 1.18
CA ALA A 275 -8.38 19.04 1.06
C ALA A 275 -7.49 19.37 2.29
N ASN A 276 -6.92 18.33 2.92
CA ASN A 276 -6.05 18.46 4.07
C ASN A 276 -4.80 17.59 3.87
N PRO A 277 -3.57 18.15 3.83
CA PRO A 277 -2.32 17.40 3.67
C PRO A 277 -2.02 16.38 4.78
N GLY A 278 -2.94 16.18 5.70
CA GLY A 278 -2.80 15.30 6.85
C GLY A 278 -3.91 14.29 7.06
N GLY A 279 -4.87 14.07 6.13
CA GLY A 279 -5.96 13.10 6.33
C GLY A 279 -6.85 13.38 7.57
N PHE A 280 -8.02 12.76 7.63
CA PHE A 280 -8.90 12.83 8.80
C PHE A 280 -8.25 12.19 10.03
N SER A 281 -7.63 11.04 9.83
CA SER A 281 -6.91 10.30 10.86
C SER A 281 -5.76 11.10 11.47
N ARG A 282 -4.98 11.81 10.66
CA ARG A 282 -3.86 12.61 11.15
C ARG A 282 -4.30 13.72 12.11
N ARG A 283 -5.40 14.40 11.78
CA ARG A 283 -6.00 15.40 12.69
C ARG A 283 -6.36 14.76 14.03
N LEU A 284 -7.08 13.63 14.00
CA LEU A 284 -7.47 12.92 15.22
C LEU A 284 -6.25 12.49 16.06
N TRP A 285 -5.21 12.03 15.36
CA TRP A 285 -3.96 11.63 16.00
C TRP A 285 -3.23 12.81 16.67
N ASP A 286 -3.22 13.98 16.03
CA ASP A 286 -2.64 15.19 16.57
C ASP A 286 -3.49 15.73 17.74
N ASP A 287 -4.81 15.64 17.67
CA ASP A 287 -5.74 16.06 18.73
C ASP A 287 -5.57 15.24 20.02
N ILE A 288 -5.23 13.95 19.93
CA ILE A 288 -4.95 13.09 21.09
C ILE A 288 -3.46 13.14 21.52
N ALA A 289 -2.63 14.05 21.01
CA ALA A 289 -1.21 14.12 21.39
C ALA A 289 -0.99 14.22 22.92
N PRO A 290 -1.72 15.05 23.68
CA PRO A 290 -1.58 15.08 25.14
C PRO A 290 -1.91 13.74 25.80
N LEU A 291 -2.93 13.02 25.30
CA LEU A 291 -3.32 11.72 25.84
C LEU A 291 -2.26 10.63 25.54
N ARG A 292 -1.62 10.68 24.39
CA ARG A 292 -0.48 9.78 24.06
C ARG A 292 0.70 9.99 24.99
N ASP A 293 1.00 11.26 25.30
CA ASP A 293 2.05 11.61 26.26
C ASP A 293 1.70 11.13 27.66
N GLU A 294 0.43 11.26 28.09
CA GLU A 294 -0.05 10.71 29.34
C GLU A 294 0.10 9.19 29.41
N ILE A 295 -0.26 8.44 28.32
CA ILE A 295 -0.12 6.98 28.24
C ILE A 295 1.37 6.61 28.45
N LEU A 296 2.28 7.24 27.72
CA LEU A 296 3.71 6.96 27.84
C LEU A 296 4.25 7.32 29.23
N ALA A 297 3.65 8.26 29.95
CA ALA A 297 4.03 8.66 31.30
C ALA A 297 3.43 7.77 32.41
N LEU A 298 2.46 6.89 32.10
CA LEU A 298 1.87 5.98 33.09
C LEU A 298 2.93 5.12 33.79
N GLY A 299 2.78 4.94 35.10
CA GLY A 299 3.67 4.13 35.90
C GLY A 299 3.80 2.69 35.38
N PHE A 300 2.69 2.10 34.93
CA PHE A 300 2.64 0.79 34.28
C PHE A 300 3.56 0.75 33.05
N ILE A 301 3.41 1.66 32.11
CA ILE A 301 4.20 1.74 30.87
C ILE A 301 5.68 2.00 31.17
N GLN A 302 5.99 2.90 32.11
CA GLN A 302 7.37 3.20 32.48
C GLN A 302 8.09 2.03 33.18
N GLN A 303 7.38 1.26 34.00
CA GLN A 303 7.93 0.08 34.64
C GLN A 303 8.02 -1.09 33.68
N LEU A 304 7.06 -1.25 32.78
CA LEU A 304 7.10 -2.21 31.66
C LEU A 304 8.36 -1.98 30.81
N ALA A 305 8.61 -0.74 30.38
CA ALA A 305 9.78 -0.37 29.59
C ALA A 305 11.11 -0.68 30.30
N LYS A 306 11.15 -0.58 31.63
CA LYS A 306 12.36 -0.83 32.43
C LYS A 306 12.52 -2.29 32.84
N GLY A 307 11.54 -3.15 32.58
CA GLY A 307 11.51 -4.54 33.07
C GLY A 307 11.34 -4.65 34.59
N THR A 308 10.80 -3.62 35.23
CA THR A 308 10.62 -3.53 36.71
C THR A 308 9.17 -3.58 37.15
N LEU A 309 8.23 -3.77 36.21
CA LEU A 309 6.82 -3.93 36.48
C LEU A 309 6.57 -5.16 37.36
N ASP A 310 5.65 -5.06 38.30
CA ASP A 310 5.25 -6.21 39.14
C ASP A 310 4.59 -7.30 38.27
N PRO A 311 5.04 -8.56 38.33
CA PRO A 311 4.46 -9.65 37.56
C PRO A 311 2.94 -9.83 37.78
N SER A 312 2.43 -9.49 38.96
CA SER A 312 1.00 -9.59 39.26
C SER A 312 0.17 -8.49 38.54
N GLU A 313 0.74 -7.29 38.41
CA GLU A 313 0.11 -6.20 37.63
C GLU A 313 0.10 -6.56 36.13
N PHE A 314 1.19 -7.10 35.62
CA PHE A 314 1.27 -7.56 34.23
C PHE A 314 0.32 -8.75 33.99
N GLY A 315 0.23 -9.71 34.90
CA GLY A 315 -0.70 -10.83 34.81
C GLY A 315 -2.17 -10.39 34.81
N TYR A 316 -2.52 -9.38 35.64
CA TYR A 316 -3.87 -8.80 35.62
C TYR A 316 -4.14 -8.11 34.26
N TYR A 317 -3.18 -7.32 33.75
CA TYR A 317 -3.28 -6.67 32.45
C TYR A 317 -3.57 -7.68 31.35
N LEU A 318 -2.76 -8.75 31.24
CA LEU A 318 -2.93 -9.79 30.23
C LEU A 318 -4.26 -10.54 30.36
N ALA A 319 -4.73 -10.77 31.59
CA ALA A 319 -6.03 -11.41 31.80
C ALA A 319 -7.20 -10.53 31.30
N GLN A 320 -7.11 -9.19 31.50
CA GLN A 320 -8.09 -8.26 30.98
C GLN A 320 -7.99 -8.09 29.48
N ASP A 321 -6.79 -8.10 28.94
CA ASP A 321 -6.46 -8.02 27.53
C ASP A 321 -7.08 -9.20 26.75
N ALA A 322 -6.91 -10.43 27.24
CA ALA A 322 -7.55 -11.62 26.68
C ALA A 322 -9.09 -11.47 26.58
N LEU A 323 -9.72 -11.01 27.64
CA LEU A 323 -11.18 -10.80 27.67
C LEU A 323 -11.63 -9.66 26.73
N TYR A 324 -10.80 -8.63 26.60
CA TYR A 324 -11.04 -7.52 25.68
C TYR A 324 -10.96 -7.98 24.23
N LEU A 325 -9.94 -8.73 23.87
CA LEU A 325 -9.67 -9.10 22.48
C LEU A 325 -10.65 -10.15 21.94
N ASP A 326 -11.16 -11.04 22.78
CA ASP A 326 -12.29 -11.89 22.41
C ASP A 326 -13.50 -11.05 21.97
N GLY A 327 -13.84 -10.02 22.74
CA GLY A 327 -14.93 -9.11 22.40
C GLY A 327 -14.61 -8.19 21.22
N TYR A 328 -13.37 -7.76 21.11
CA TYR A 328 -12.89 -6.91 20.02
C TYR A 328 -12.90 -7.66 18.68
N ALA A 329 -12.48 -8.93 18.66
CA ALA A 329 -12.57 -9.77 17.46
C ALA A 329 -14.02 -9.90 16.96
N GLU A 330 -15.02 -9.99 17.85
CA GLU A 330 -16.43 -9.95 17.45
C GLU A 330 -16.79 -8.61 16.79
N VAL A 331 -16.31 -7.49 17.35
CA VAL A 331 -16.53 -6.14 16.78
C VAL A 331 -15.88 -6.03 15.39
N LEU A 332 -14.65 -6.50 15.22
CA LEU A 332 -13.97 -6.49 13.92
C LEU A 332 -14.71 -7.33 12.85
N LYS A 333 -15.27 -8.48 13.23
CA LYS A 333 -16.12 -9.28 12.32
C LYS A 333 -17.38 -8.52 11.90
N LEU A 334 -18.00 -7.78 12.81
CA LEU A 334 -19.15 -6.94 12.49
C LEU A 334 -18.77 -5.77 11.57
N ILE A 335 -17.64 -5.11 11.82
CA ILE A 335 -17.07 -4.09 10.93
C ILE A 335 -16.81 -4.66 9.53
N GLY A 336 -16.21 -5.85 9.45
CA GLY A 336 -16.01 -6.56 8.18
C GLY A 336 -17.31 -6.85 7.44
N ALA A 337 -18.39 -7.17 8.16
CA ALA A 337 -19.71 -7.38 7.56
C ALA A 337 -20.33 -6.08 7.00
N MET A 338 -19.96 -4.91 7.54
CA MET A 338 -20.40 -3.59 7.05
C MET A 338 -19.57 -3.10 5.85
N ALA A 339 -18.37 -3.64 5.65
CA ALA A 339 -17.48 -3.22 4.58
C ALA A 339 -18.08 -3.50 3.19
N ALA A 340 -18.14 -2.49 2.33
CA ALA A 340 -18.59 -2.61 0.94
C ALA A 340 -17.53 -3.30 0.06
N SER A 341 -16.25 -3.03 0.31
CA SER A 341 -15.12 -3.63 -0.40
C SER A 341 -14.83 -5.05 0.09
N PRO A 342 -14.72 -6.06 -0.81
CA PRO A 342 -14.28 -7.40 -0.44
C PRO A 342 -12.90 -7.43 0.23
N SER A 343 -11.98 -6.58 -0.21
CA SER A 343 -10.63 -6.50 0.33
C SER A 343 -10.60 -5.93 1.76
N GLU A 344 -11.45 -4.94 2.07
CA GLU A 344 -11.62 -4.44 3.43
C GLU A 344 -12.28 -5.50 4.33
N ARG A 345 -13.31 -6.19 3.80
CA ARG A 345 -13.94 -7.29 4.53
C ARG A 345 -12.94 -8.37 4.93
N THR A 346 -12.12 -8.81 3.98
CA THR A 346 -11.06 -9.80 4.25
C THR A 346 -10.09 -9.29 5.30
N PHE A 347 -9.64 -8.03 5.18
CA PHE A 347 -8.74 -7.42 6.16
C PHE A 347 -9.30 -7.45 7.59
N TRP A 348 -10.57 -7.07 7.78
CA TRP A 348 -11.17 -7.06 9.11
C TRP A 348 -11.40 -8.46 9.68
N LEU A 349 -11.68 -9.45 8.83
CA LEU A 349 -11.80 -10.85 9.25
C LEU A 349 -10.43 -11.43 9.64
N ASP A 350 -9.38 -11.16 8.85
CA ASP A 350 -8.01 -11.58 9.17
C ASP A 350 -7.53 -10.90 10.46
N ALA A 351 -7.82 -9.61 10.65
CA ALA A 351 -7.49 -8.89 11.87
C ALA A 351 -8.21 -9.48 13.10
N ALA A 352 -9.48 -9.87 12.96
CA ALA A 352 -10.24 -10.54 14.02
C ALA A 352 -9.64 -11.92 14.37
N ASP A 353 -9.23 -12.70 13.38
CA ASP A 353 -8.61 -14.00 13.61
C ASP A 353 -7.20 -13.86 14.21
N ASN A 354 -6.45 -12.82 13.85
CA ASN A 354 -5.16 -12.51 14.44
C ASN A 354 -5.27 -12.12 15.92
N CYS A 355 -6.28 -11.35 16.32
CA CYS A 355 -6.55 -11.06 17.74
C CYS A 355 -6.70 -12.35 18.56
N ILE A 356 -7.34 -13.39 18.02
CA ILE A 356 -7.56 -14.65 18.70
C ILE A 356 -6.27 -15.51 18.74
N ASN A 357 -5.46 -15.50 17.68
CA ASN A 357 -4.36 -16.44 17.51
C ASN A 357 -3.01 -15.96 18.10
N VAL A 358 -2.64 -14.71 17.86
CA VAL A 358 -1.33 -14.16 18.29
C VAL A 358 -1.26 -14.05 19.81
N GLU A 359 -2.37 -13.70 20.43
CA GLU A 359 -2.42 -13.56 21.88
C GLU A 359 -2.58 -14.87 22.64
N ALA A 360 -3.22 -15.87 22.04
CA ALA A 360 -3.28 -17.20 22.65
C ALA A 360 -1.87 -17.78 22.90
N GLU A 361 -0.86 -17.35 22.17
CA GLU A 361 0.54 -17.79 22.37
C GLU A 361 1.24 -16.98 23.48
N LEU A 362 1.08 -15.65 23.47
CA LEU A 362 1.59 -14.77 24.53
C LEU A 362 0.92 -15.09 25.88
N HIS A 363 -0.40 -15.27 25.90
CA HIS A 363 -1.16 -15.57 27.09
C HIS A 363 -0.87 -16.96 27.65
N ARG A 364 -0.68 -17.99 26.82
CA ARG A 364 -0.34 -19.34 27.29
C ARG A 364 0.93 -19.40 28.11
N SER A 365 1.93 -18.59 27.78
CA SER A 365 3.20 -18.57 28.51
C SER A 365 3.11 -17.90 29.88
N TRP A 366 2.19 -16.91 30.04
CA TRP A 366 2.05 -16.11 31.26
C TRP A 366 0.86 -16.52 32.14
N LEU A 367 -0.24 -16.99 31.53
CA LEU A 367 -1.47 -17.32 32.25
C LEU A 367 -1.52 -18.78 32.72
N ALA A 368 -0.46 -19.57 32.53
CA ALA A 368 -0.38 -20.98 33.01
C ALA A 368 -0.56 -21.18 34.55
N GLY A 369 -0.86 -20.11 35.29
CA GLY A 369 -1.12 -20.13 36.73
C GLY A 369 -2.21 -19.15 37.20
N THR A 370 -2.92 -18.48 36.29
CA THR A 370 -4.00 -17.54 36.63
C THR A 370 -5.35 -18.24 36.68
N ASP A 371 -6.23 -17.70 37.54
CA ASP A 371 -7.58 -18.22 37.80
C ASP A 371 -8.42 -18.21 36.50
N PRO A 372 -8.93 -19.36 36.05
CA PRO A 372 -9.81 -19.42 34.89
C PRO A 372 -11.15 -18.68 35.06
N ASP A 373 -11.46 -18.19 36.25
CA ASP A 373 -12.66 -17.41 36.59
C ASP A 373 -12.47 -15.88 36.55
N SER A 374 -11.42 -15.39 35.84
CA SER A 374 -11.21 -13.94 35.67
C SER A 374 -12.43 -13.28 35.01
N ARG A 375 -13.05 -12.34 35.73
CA ARG A 375 -14.17 -11.56 35.21
C ARG A 375 -13.67 -10.27 34.57
N PRO A 376 -14.34 -9.79 33.48
CA PRO A 376 -13.96 -8.51 32.88
C PRO A 376 -14.11 -7.38 33.89
N GLY A 377 -13.09 -6.55 34.02
CA GLY A 377 -13.10 -5.34 34.83
C GLY A 377 -14.03 -4.27 34.27
N SER A 378 -14.30 -3.25 35.05
CA SER A 378 -15.22 -2.17 34.63
C SER A 378 -14.75 -1.43 33.38
N VAL A 379 -13.44 -1.24 33.18
CA VAL A 379 -12.86 -0.61 32.00
C VAL A 379 -13.07 -1.49 30.77
N THR A 380 -12.75 -2.80 30.88
CA THR A 380 -12.94 -3.78 29.80
C THR A 380 -14.40 -3.83 29.34
N VAL A 381 -15.34 -3.89 30.29
CA VAL A 381 -16.79 -3.89 29.98
C VAL A 381 -17.19 -2.60 29.28
N ALA A 382 -16.83 -1.44 29.85
CA ALA A 382 -17.23 -0.15 29.29
C ALA A 382 -16.64 0.10 27.90
N TYR A 383 -15.41 -0.34 27.65
CA TYR A 383 -14.76 -0.19 26.34
C TYR A 383 -15.47 -1.08 25.30
N LEU A 384 -15.72 -2.34 25.60
CA LEU A 384 -16.44 -3.23 24.68
C LEU A 384 -17.89 -2.76 24.42
N GLU A 385 -18.58 -2.22 25.44
CA GLU A 385 -19.90 -1.62 25.25
C GLU A 385 -19.85 -0.40 24.32
N HIS A 386 -18.83 0.45 24.45
CA HIS A 386 -18.60 1.59 23.55
C HIS A 386 -18.39 1.14 22.10
N LEU A 387 -17.55 0.13 21.86
CA LEU A 387 -17.30 -0.40 20.52
C LEU A 387 -18.56 -1.01 19.89
N ARG A 388 -19.32 -1.79 20.68
CA ARG A 388 -20.61 -2.36 20.23
C ARG A 388 -21.63 -1.27 19.93
N ALA A 389 -21.67 -0.21 20.72
CA ALA A 389 -22.55 0.94 20.49
C ALA A 389 -22.19 1.66 19.19
N ALA A 390 -20.89 1.83 18.89
CA ALA A 390 -20.41 2.41 17.63
C ALA A 390 -20.86 1.57 16.42
N VAL A 391 -20.72 0.25 16.47
CA VAL A 391 -21.23 -0.66 15.41
C VAL A 391 -22.76 -0.57 15.28
N ALA A 392 -23.47 -0.48 16.41
CA ALA A 392 -24.95 -0.41 16.43
C ALA A 392 -25.50 0.89 15.81
N THR A 393 -24.69 1.93 15.58
CA THR A 393 -25.10 3.12 14.83
C THR A 393 -25.46 2.80 13.37
N GLY A 394 -24.94 1.70 12.83
CA GLY A 394 -25.05 1.35 11.40
C GLY A 394 -24.07 2.12 10.49
N SER A 395 -23.26 3.05 11.03
CA SER A 395 -22.23 3.75 10.28
C SER A 395 -20.92 2.95 10.29
N TYR A 396 -20.46 2.56 9.11
CA TYR A 396 -19.15 1.93 8.93
C TYR A 396 -18.01 2.85 9.38
N ALA A 397 -18.09 4.13 9.04
CA ALA A 397 -17.10 5.13 9.37
C ALA A 397 -16.96 5.36 10.89
N VAL A 398 -18.07 5.44 11.61
CA VAL A 398 -18.08 5.58 13.08
C VAL A 398 -17.52 4.33 13.76
N ALA A 399 -17.89 3.14 13.27
CA ALA A 399 -17.37 1.87 13.79
C ALA A 399 -15.85 1.75 13.60
N LEU A 400 -15.32 2.16 12.42
CA LEU A 400 -13.89 2.22 12.16
C LEU A 400 -13.17 3.18 13.11
N ALA A 401 -13.70 4.38 13.28
CA ALA A 401 -13.12 5.38 14.17
C ALA A 401 -13.06 4.91 15.63
N ALA A 402 -14.08 4.19 16.09
CA ALA A 402 -14.08 3.57 17.41
C ALA A 402 -13.04 2.45 17.56
N ALA A 403 -12.84 1.62 16.52
CA ALA A 403 -11.94 0.48 16.60
C ALA A 403 -10.45 0.87 16.45
N LEU A 404 -10.12 1.91 15.67
CA LEU A 404 -8.76 2.23 15.29
C LEU A 404 -7.79 2.53 16.45
N PRO A 405 -8.16 3.20 17.57
CA PRO A 405 -7.23 3.49 18.65
C PRO A 405 -6.52 2.26 19.22
N CYS A 406 -7.17 1.11 19.26
CA CYS A 406 -6.56 -0.16 19.70
C CYS A 406 -5.35 -0.54 18.84
N PHE A 407 -5.45 -0.48 17.53
CA PHE A 407 -4.30 -0.72 16.64
C PHE A 407 -3.22 0.36 16.80
N TRP A 408 -3.63 1.61 16.75
CA TRP A 408 -2.69 2.72 16.57
C TRP A 408 -1.92 3.07 17.84
N LEU A 409 -2.59 3.06 18.99
CA LEU A 409 -1.92 3.32 20.27
C LEU A 409 -1.00 2.18 20.67
N TYR A 410 -1.37 0.92 20.41
CA TYR A 410 -0.47 -0.20 20.68
C TYR A 410 0.76 -0.20 19.76
N ALA A 411 0.61 0.09 18.48
CA ALA A 411 1.75 0.27 17.56
C ALA A 411 2.66 1.43 18.00
N HIS A 412 2.07 2.54 18.49
CA HIS A 412 2.82 3.70 18.98
C HIS A 412 3.59 3.40 20.27
N VAL A 413 2.93 2.81 21.26
CA VAL A 413 3.54 2.46 22.54
C VAL A 413 4.62 1.39 22.33
N GLY A 414 4.29 0.28 21.65
CA GLY A 414 5.24 -0.80 21.36
C GLY A 414 6.46 -0.30 20.60
N GLY A 415 6.26 0.45 19.51
CA GLY A 415 7.36 1.04 18.72
C GLY A 415 8.24 2.01 19.53
N THR A 416 7.62 2.85 20.37
CA THR A 416 8.36 3.81 21.22
C THR A 416 9.18 3.10 22.27
N LEU A 417 8.62 2.11 22.95
CA LEU A 417 9.32 1.36 23.98
C LEU A 417 10.44 0.48 23.39
N HIS A 418 10.17 -0.17 22.26
CA HIS A 418 11.17 -0.98 21.57
C HIS A 418 12.36 -0.15 21.07
N ALA A 419 12.13 1.04 20.51
CA ALA A 419 13.18 1.95 20.06
C ALA A 419 14.07 2.43 21.24
N GLY A 420 13.49 2.68 22.41
CA GLY A 420 14.24 3.03 23.64
C GLY A 420 15.03 1.88 24.25
N TYR A 421 14.73 0.65 23.83
CA TYR A 421 15.37 -0.57 24.33
C TYR A 421 16.56 -1.04 23.46
N GLY A 422 16.60 -0.70 22.17
CA GLY A 422 17.56 -1.18 21.16
C GLY A 422 19.02 -0.74 21.33
N ASP A 423 19.33 0.21 22.23
CA ASP A 423 20.69 0.72 22.43
C ASP A 423 21.54 -0.19 23.39
N GLY A 424 21.67 -1.47 23.05
CA GLY A 424 22.73 -2.33 23.63
C GLY A 424 22.33 -3.25 24.79
N ARG A 425 21.04 -3.51 25.03
CA ARG A 425 20.58 -4.52 25.98
C ARG A 425 20.01 -5.73 25.23
N ASP A 426 20.35 -6.93 25.75
CA ASP A 426 19.87 -8.18 25.19
C ASP A 426 18.34 -8.31 25.36
N ALA A 427 17.59 -8.20 24.26
CA ALA A 427 16.12 -8.28 24.27
C ALA A 427 15.62 -9.60 24.87
N ALA A 428 16.39 -10.68 24.72
CA ALA A 428 16.11 -11.98 25.31
C ALA A 428 16.18 -12.01 26.86
N ALA A 429 16.76 -10.98 27.49
CA ALA A 429 16.86 -10.86 28.95
C ALA A 429 15.75 -9.97 29.56
N HIS A 430 14.91 -9.33 28.73
CA HIS A 430 13.83 -8.45 29.22
C HIS A 430 12.61 -9.27 29.65
N PRO A 431 12.10 -9.12 30.88
CA PRO A 431 10.99 -9.94 31.40
C PRO A 431 9.73 -9.87 30.52
N TYR A 432 9.51 -8.75 29.82
CA TYR A 432 8.36 -8.47 28.98
C TYR A 432 8.74 -8.31 27.50
N GLY A 433 9.89 -8.88 27.09
CA GLY A 433 10.43 -8.75 25.73
C GLY A 433 9.46 -9.22 24.65
N ALA A 434 8.80 -10.35 24.86
CA ALA A 434 7.81 -10.89 23.93
C ALA A 434 6.66 -9.92 23.65
N TRP A 435 6.15 -9.21 24.67
CA TRP A 435 5.12 -8.19 24.51
C TRP A 435 5.63 -6.99 23.68
N LEU A 436 6.84 -6.53 23.97
CA LEU A 436 7.47 -5.42 23.25
C LEU A 436 7.72 -5.78 21.77
N GLU A 437 8.14 -7.01 21.48
CA GLU A 437 8.37 -7.52 20.13
C GLU A 437 7.05 -7.61 19.33
N THR A 438 5.98 -8.13 19.94
CA THR A 438 4.67 -8.28 19.28
C THR A 438 4.14 -6.96 18.74
N TYR A 439 4.17 -5.88 19.53
CA TYR A 439 3.62 -4.59 19.13
C TYR A 439 4.62 -3.67 18.39
N ALA A 440 5.90 -4.07 18.30
CA ALA A 440 6.90 -3.43 17.45
C ALA A 440 7.07 -4.15 16.10
N ASP A 441 6.36 -5.25 15.87
CA ASP A 441 6.44 -6.06 14.66
C ASP A 441 6.03 -5.28 13.38
N GLU A 442 6.66 -5.61 12.26
CA GLU A 442 6.43 -4.95 10.97
C GLU A 442 5.06 -5.28 10.39
N GLU A 443 4.56 -6.52 10.56
CA GLU A 443 3.23 -6.92 10.11
C GLU A 443 2.14 -6.18 10.88
N PHE A 444 2.29 -6.03 12.21
CA PHE A 444 1.35 -5.27 13.03
C PHE A 444 1.33 -3.79 12.64
N ARG A 445 2.49 -3.19 12.34
CA ARG A 445 2.56 -1.81 11.83
C ARG A 445 1.88 -1.66 10.47
N ALA A 446 2.14 -2.59 9.55
CA ALA A 446 1.52 -2.58 8.23
C ALA A 446 -0.02 -2.73 8.31
N ALA A 447 -0.52 -3.59 9.20
CA ALA A 447 -1.95 -3.72 9.48
C ALA A 447 -2.54 -2.42 10.06
N THR A 448 -1.84 -1.79 11.01
CA THR A 448 -2.23 -0.48 11.57
C THR A 448 -2.32 0.59 10.49
N ASP A 449 -1.30 0.71 9.64
CA ASP A 449 -1.28 1.67 8.53
C ASP A 449 -2.43 1.42 7.54
N ARG A 450 -2.78 0.16 7.31
CA ARG A 450 -3.94 -0.20 6.48
C ARG A 450 -5.26 0.19 7.13
N ALA A 451 -5.44 -0.05 8.43
CA ALA A 451 -6.63 0.37 9.17
C ALA A 451 -6.81 1.90 9.17
N VAL A 452 -5.70 2.65 9.34
CA VAL A 452 -5.67 4.13 9.24
C VAL A 452 -6.16 4.58 7.87
N ARG A 453 -5.62 3.99 6.79
CA ARG A 453 -6.05 4.32 5.42
C ARG A 453 -7.52 4.02 5.19
N ILE A 454 -8.03 2.87 5.63
CA ILE A 454 -9.45 2.50 5.51
C ILE A 454 -10.33 3.55 6.19
N MET A 455 -9.97 4.01 7.40
CA MET A 455 -10.72 5.06 8.09
C MET A 455 -10.68 6.39 7.33
N ASP A 456 -9.53 6.81 6.80
CA ASP A 456 -9.42 8.04 6.00
C ASP A 456 -10.35 8.00 4.78
N PHE A 457 -10.43 6.85 4.09
CA PHE A 457 -11.35 6.68 2.97
C PHE A 457 -12.81 6.70 3.39
N ALA A 458 -13.15 6.03 4.48
CA ALA A 458 -14.51 6.02 5.00
C ALA A 458 -14.98 7.43 5.45
N ALA A 459 -14.04 8.30 5.82
CA ALA A 459 -14.33 9.69 6.20
C ALA A 459 -14.59 10.63 5.01
N ILE A 460 -14.32 10.23 3.76
CA ILE A 460 -14.50 11.08 2.57
C ILE A 460 -15.98 11.35 2.26
N PRO A 461 -16.84 10.33 2.10
CA PRO A 461 -18.22 10.52 1.67
C PRO A 461 -19.17 10.98 2.76
N VAL A 462 -18.75 10.98 4.04
CA VAL A 462 -19.63 11.28 5.18
C VAL A 462 -19.83 12.80 5.36
N ASP A 463 -20.98 13.16 5.86
CA ASP A 463 -21.32 14.55 6.20
C ASP A 463 -20.62 15.02 7.50
N GLN A 464 -20.86 16.26 7.91
CA GLN A 464 -20.21 16.83 9.10
C GLN A 464 -20.70 16.19 10.39
N GLU A 465 -21.98 15.83 10.49
CA GLU A 465 -22.56 15.21 11.70
C GLU A 465 -21.92 13.82 11.94
N GLU A 466 -21.78 13.05 10.87
CA GLU A 466 -21.13 11.74 10.94
C GLU A 466 -19.62 11.86 11.21
N ARG A 467 -18.93 12.89 10.66
CA ARG A 467 -17.52 13.19 11.01
C ARG A 467 -17.33 13.54 12.47
N ASP A 468 -18.23 14.33 13.04
CA ASP A 468 -18.20 14.68 14.45
C ASP A 468 -18.44 13.42 15.33
N ALA A 469 -19.29 12.50 14.89
CA ALA A 469 -19.51 11.22 15.56
C ALA A 469 -18.27 10.31 15.48
N MET A 470 -17.57 10.27 14.33
CA MET A 470 -16.28 9.58 14.17
C MET A 470 -15.22 10.13 15.14
N GLU A 471 -15.09 11.46 15.23
CA GLU A 471 -14.15 12.12 16.12
C GLU A 471 -14.42 11.77 17.58
N GLN A 472 -15.66 11.87 18.01
CA GLN A 472 -16.07 11.50 19.37
C GLN A 472 -15.81 10.03 19.69
N ALA A 473 -16.10 9.13 18.75
CA ALA A 473 -15.87 7.70 18.91
C ALA A 473 -14.37 7.38 19.05
N PHE A 474 -13.53 7.99 18.21
CA PHE A 474 -12.06 7.84 18.26
C PHE A 474 -11.48 8.33 19.58
N ILE A 475 -11.79 9.58 19.97
CA ILE A 475 -11.28 10.17 21.21
C ILE A 475 -11.73 9.34 22.42
N ARG A 476 -12.98 8.88 22.43
CA ARG A 476 -13.49 8.06 23.53
C ARG A 476 -12.76 6.73 23.65
N SER A 477 -12.49 6.05 22.55
CA SER A 477 -11.67 4.83 22.53
C SER A 477 -10.24 5.09 23.00
N ALA A 478 -9.62 6.19 22.57
CA ALA A 478 -8.29 6.56 23.04
C ALA A 478 -8.24 6.81 24.57
N VAL A 479 -9.29 7.37 25.14
CA VAL A 479 -9.44 7.50 26.62
C VAL A 479 -9.55 6.13 27.28
N PHE A 480 -10.32 5.20 26.70
CA PHE A 480 -10.40 3.84 27.23
C PHE A 480 -9.05 3.11 27.16
N GLU A 481 -8.24 3.32 26.13
CA GLU A 481 -6.89 2.76 26.08
C GLU A 481 -6.01 3.26 27.23
N ARG A 482 -6.05 4.55 27.51
CA ARG A 482 -5.35 5.13 28.65
C ARG A 482 -5.82 4.54 30.00
N GLU A 483 -7.14 4.42 30.16
CA GLU A 483 -7.74 3.81 31.35
C GLU A 483 -7.37 2.31 31.47
N PHE A 484 -7.27 1.60 30.35
CA PHE A 484 -6.91 0.19 30.28
C PHE A 484 -5.47 -0.06 30.74
N PHE A 485 -4.51 0.75 30.28
CA PHE A 485 -3.13 0.70 30.74
C PHE A 485 -2.95 1.11 32.21
N ASP A 486 -3.84 1.92 32.80
CA ASP A 486 -3.80 2.32 34.21
C ASP A 486 -4.57 1.37 35.14
N ALA A 487 -5.43 0.50 34.61
CA ALA A 487 -6.30 -0.40 35.38
C ALA A 487 -5.53 -1.36 36.31
N PRO A 488 -4.38 -1.94 35.96
CA PRO A 488 -3.62 -2.82 36.86
C PRO A 488 -3.24 -2.16 38.18
N ARG A 489 -2.87 -0.89 38.16
CA ARG A 489 -2.50 -0.11 39.34
C ARG A 489 -3.69 0.09 40.28
N LEU A 490 -4.87 0.32 39.72
CA LEU A 490 -6.11 0.49 40.49
C LEU A 490 -6.52 -0.82 41.18
N PHE A 491 -6.30 -1.96 40.51
CA PHE A 491 -6.52 -3.28 41.04
C PHE A 491 -5.57 -3.60 42.21
N ALA A 492 -4.27 -3.32 42.06
CA ALA A 492 -3.28 -3.52 43.12
C ALA A 492 -3.60 -2.70 44.38
N GLY A 493 -4.06 -1.45 44.20
CA GLY A 493 -4.55 -0.60 45.30
C GLY A 493 -5.77 -1.16 46.04
N ALA A 494 -6.73 -1.74 45.32
CA ALA A 494 -7.92 -2.35 45.87
C ALA A 494 -7.60 -3.63 46.67
N VAL A 495 -6.71 -4.47 46.19
CA VAL A 495 -6.25 -5.70 46.88
C VAL A 495 -5.51 -5.34 48.16
N THR A 496 -4.69 -4.28 48.15
CA THR A 496 -3.94 -3.83 49.35
C THR A 496 -4.91 -3.27 50.41
N ALA A 497 -5.92 -2.50 49.99
CA ALA A 497 -6.94 -1.98 50.87
C ALA A 497 -7.82 -3.09 51.51
N ALA A 498 -8.16 -4.14 50.74
CA ALA A 498 -8.92 -5.29 51.22
C ALA A 498 -8.13 -6.20 52.21
N ARG A 499 -6.79 -6.16 52.19
CA ARG A 499 -5.93 -6.87 53.15
C ARG A 499 -5.71 -6.11 54.46
N LEU A 500 -6.10 -4.85 54.52
CA LEU A 500 -5.99 -3.99 55.68
C LEU A 500 -7.28 -3.86 56.49
N VAL A 501 -8.37 -4.48 56.05
CA VAL A 501 -9.66 -4.64 56.72
C VAL A 501 -9.86 -6.11 57.10
#